data_c738c5af653f22baf0f64b6c260bbde0
#
_entry.id   c738c5af653f22baf0f64b6c260bbde0
#
_cell.length_a   1.000
_cell.length_b   1.000
_cell.length_c   1.000
_cell.angle_alpha   90.00
_cell.angle_beta   90.00
_cell.angle_gamma   90.00
#
_symmetry.space_group_name_H-M   'P 1'
#
loop_
_entity.id
_entity.type
_entity.pdbx_description
1 polymer ?
#
loop_
_entity_poly.entity_id
_entity_poly.type
_entity_poly.pdbx_seq_one_letter_code
_entity_poly.pdbx_strand_id
1 'polypeptide(L)'
;MRQSPALWALAMGAFAIGMTEFVAIGLLNQVAETFGTSSSTTGWIVTAYALGVMLGSPLLTWIGLRIPRKTMLFLLMALFALGNAVTATASVFSVILIGRVLTSFSHGVFFGLGSVVGAEIAGPGRRAAAVAFMFSGLTLANLVGSPWALGWVKSWVGASPTALSPS
;
A
#
# COMPACT_ATOMS: atom_id res chain seq x y z
N MET A 1 27.90 0.08 -2.67
CA MET A 1 27.31 -1.14 -2.09
C MET A 1 26.38 -1.75 -3.13
N ARG A 2 26.63 -2.96 -3.62
CA ARG A 2 25.64 -3.66 -4.46
C ARG A 2 24.53 -4.15 -3.53
N GLN A 3 23.40 -3.49 -3.53
CA GLN A 3 22.20 -3.99 -2.87
C GLN A 3 21.76 -5.26 -3.59
N SER A 4 21.42 -6.31 -2.85
CA SER A 4 20.95 -7.55 -3.46
C SER A 4 19.59 -7.30 -4.15
N PRO A 5 19.28 -8.01 -5.26
CA PRO A 5 17.98 -7.89 -5.91
C PRO A 5 16.80 -8.14 -4.95
N ALA A 6 17.00 -8.98 -3.94
CA ALA A 6 15.98 -9.25 -2.94
C ALA A 6 15.68 -8.03 -2.03
N LEU A 7 16.68 -7.22 -1.68
CA LEU A 7 16.45 -5.98 -0.93
C LEU A 7 15.68 -4.96 -1.77
N TRP A 8 15.96 -4.86 -3.05
CA TRP A 8 15.17 -4.03 -3.96
C TRP A 8 13.72 -4.52 -4.07
N ALA A 9 13.50 -5.83 -4.16
CA ALA A 9 12.15 -6.38 -4.18
C ALA A 9 11.37 -6.05 -2.90
N LEU A 10 12.02 -6.10 -1.73
CA LEU A 10 11.40 -5.69 -0.46
C LEU A 10 11.08 -4.20 -0.43
N ALA A 11 11.98 -3.34 -0.90
CA ALA A 11 11.74 -1.89 -0.96
C ALA A 11 10.60 -1.55 -1.94
N MET A 12 10.53 -2.22 -3.10
CA MET A 12 9.44 -2.05 -4.06
C MET A 12 8.10 -2.54 -3.51
N GLY A 13 8.07 -3.65 -2.77
CA GLY A 13 6.87 -4.11 -2.08
C GLY A 13 6.40 -3.10 -1.02
N ALA A 14 7.33 -2.57 -0.22
CA ALA A 14 7.04 -1.51 0.76
C ALA A 14 6.52 -0.23 0.08
N PHE A 15 7.08 0.15 -1.06
CA PHE A 15 6.61 1.26 -1.87
C PHE A 15 5.18 1.02 -2.38
N ALA A 16 4.88 -0.16 -2.94
CA ALA A 16 3.56 -0.48 -3.48
C ALA A 16 2.48 -0.46 -2.39
N ILE A 17 2.77 -1.03 -1.20
CA ILE A 17 1.86 -0.99 -0.05
C ILE A 17 1.62 0.45 0.39
N GLY A 18 2.66 1.24 0.55
CA GLY A 18 2.55 2.65 0.93
C GLY A 18 1.79 3.48 -0.10
N MET A 19 2.02 3.29 -1.41
CA MET A 19 1.27 3.98 -2.46
C MET A 19 -0.23 3.73 -2.34
N THR A 20 -0.64 2.49 -2.14
CA THR A 20 -2.06 2.14 -1.97
C THR A 20 -2.68 2.83 -0.75
N GLU A 21 -1.92 2.98 0.33
CA GLU A 21 -2.38 3.65 1.56
C GLU A 21 -2.53 5.16 1.34
N PHE A 22 -1.47 5.82 0.88
CA PHE A 22 -1.45 7.29 0.78
C PHE A 22 -2.32 7.81 -0.37
N VAL A 23 -2.36 7.12 -1.51
CA VAL A 23 -3.25 7.48 -2.63
C VAL A 23 -4.72 7.36 -2.22
N ALA A 24 -5.09 6.32 -1.46
CA ALA A 24 -6.46 6.18 -0.98
C ALA A 24 -6.89 7.36 -0.09
N ILE A 25 -6.01 7.84 0.79
CA ILE A 25 -6.27 9.03 1.61
C ILE A 25 -6.44 10.26 0.72
N GLY A 26 -5.60 10.42 -0.29
CA GLY A 26 -5.65 11.54 -1.23
C GLY A 26 -6.89 11.56 -2.12
N LEU A 27 -7.56 10.42 -2.32
CA LEU A 27 -8.72 10.27 -3.20
C LEU A 27 -10.06 10.20 -2.45
N LEU A 28 -10.10 10.36 -1.13
CA LEU A 28 -11.33 10.23 -0.33
C LEU A 28 -12.48 11.09 -0.85
N ASN A 29 -12.22 12.35 -1.21
CA ASN A 29 -13.25 13.27 -1.71
C ASN A 29 -13.80 12.81 -3.06
N GLN A 30 -12.93 12.35 -3.99
CA GLN A 30 -13.37 11.84 -5.29
C GLN A 30 -14.20 10.57 -5.16
N VAL A 31 -13.84 9.70 -4.22
CA VAL A 31 -14.62 8.50 -3.92
C VAL A 31 -15.97 8.87 -3.34
N ALA A 32 -16.03 9.86 -2.43
CA ALA A 32 -17.28 10.36 -1.88
C ALA A 32 -18.23 10.86 -2.98
N GLU A 33 -17.71 11.68 -3.89
CA GLU A 33 -18.47 12.22 -5.04
C GLU A 33 -18.93 11.09 -5.99
N THR A 34 -18.02 10.16 -6.34
CA THR A 34 -18.31 9.07 -7.29
C THR A 34 -19.41 8.13 -6.79
N PHE A 35 -19.40 7.82 -5.51
CA PHE A 35 -20.35 6.85 -4.91
C PHE A 35 -21.51 7.53 -4.19
N GLY A 36 -21.61 8.86 -4.23
CA GLY A 36 -22.69 9.62 -3.55
C GLY A 36 -22.70 9.42 -2.04
N THR A 37 -21.52 9.20 -1.41
CA THR A 37 -21.40 8.95 0.02
C THR A 37 -20.95 10.20 0.78
N SER A 38 -21.30 10.28 2.07
CA SER A 38 -20.79 11.36 2.93
C SER A 38 -19.29 11.19 3.22
N SER A 39 -18.61 12.29 3.54
CA SER A 39 -17.20 12.25 3.96
C SER A 39 -16.96 11.34 5.18
N SER A 40 -17.94 11.30 6.10
CA SER A 40 -17.90 10.38 7.25
C SER A 40 -17.96 8.91 6.80
N THR A 41 -18.86 8.58 5.87
CA THR A 41 -18.98 7.22 5.32
C THR A 41 -17.69 6.83 4.56
N THR A 42 -17.16 7.75 3.75
CA THR A 42 -15.93 7.49 2.99
C THR A 42 -14.72 7.28 3.90
N GLY A 43 -14.69 7.90 5.08
CA GLY A 43 -13.67 7.66 6.11
C GLY A 43 -13.55 6.20 6.54
N TRP A 44 -14.58 5.38 6.35
CA TRP A 44 -14.52 3.93 6.60
C TRP A 44 -13.48 3.21 5.73
N ILE A 45 -13.07 3.78 4.60
CA ILE A 45 -11.96 3.25 3.78
C ILE A 45 -10.67 3.16 4.59
N VAL A 46 -10.36 4.19 5.38
CA VAL A 46 -9.18 4.24 6.23
C VAL A 46 -9.37 3.36 7.47
N THR A 47 -10.54 3.43 8.09
CA THR A 47 -10.86 2.64 9.29
C THR A 47 -10.85 1.14 8.99
N ALA A 48 -11.48 0.69 7.90
CA ALA A 48 -11.50 -0.71 7.49
C ALA A 48 -10.08 -1.23 7.21
N TYR A 49 -9.24 -0.40 6.60
CA TYR A 49 -7.83 -0.74 6.39
C TYR A 49 -7.08 -0.90 7.72
N ALA A 50 -7.21 0.05 8.64
CA ALA A 50 -6.54 0.01 9.94
C ALA A 50 -6.98 -1.21 10.77
N LEU A 51 -8.28 -1.50 10.80
CA LEU A 51 -8.83 -2.70 11.46
C LEU A 51 -8.30 -3.98 10.81
N GLY A 52 -8.22 -4.02 9.50
CA GLY A 52 -7.66 -5.15 8.78
C GLY A 52 -6.17 -5.37 9.08
N VAL A 53 -5.36 -4.30 9.18
CA VAL A 53 -3.96 -4.41 9.64
C VAL A 53 -3.90 -4.95 11.06
N MET A 54 -4.72 -4.40 11.96
CA MET A 54 -4.73 -4.79 13.38
C MET A 54 -5.09 -6.27 13.58
N LEU A 55 -6.10 -6.76 12.88
CA LEU A 55 -6.58 -8.15 13.01
C LEU A 55 -5.83 -9.12 12.10
N GLY A 56 -5.53 -8.69 10.88
CA GLY A 56 -4.89 -9.52 9.86
C GLY A 56 -3.43 -9.81 10.16
N SER A 57 -2.69 -8.86 10.73
CA SER A 57 -1.26 -9.05 11.01
C SER A 57 -0.98 -10.19 12.00
N PRO A 58 -1.62 -10.29 13.18
CA PRO A 58 -1.43 -11.43 14.07
C PRO A 58 -1.86 -12.74 13.44
N LEU A 59 -3.02 -12.75 12.77
CA LEU A 59 -3.58 -13.94 12.15
C LEU A 59 -2.65 -14.51 11.06
N LEU A 60 -2.23 -13.69 10.11
CA LEU A 60 -1.36 -14.12 9.03
C LEU A 60 0.07 -14.39 9.51
N THR A 61 0.55 -13.72 10.55
CA THR A 61 1.83 -14.07 11.19
C THR A 61 1.76 -15.48 11.76
N TRP A 62 0.69 -15.81 12.49
CA TRP A 62 0.50 -17.14 13.07
C TRP A 62 0.42 -18.24 12.00
N ILE A 63 -0.37 -18.01 10.93
CA ILE A 63 -0.46 -18.93 9.79
C ILE A 63 0.91 -19.06 9.10
N GLY A 64 1.62 -17.96 8.95
CA GLY A 64 2.92 -17.86 8.29
C GLY A 64 4.07 -18.58 8.99
N LEU A 65 3.92 -18.93 10.28
CA LEU A 65 4.94 -19.68 11.03
C LEU A 65 5.31 -21.03 10.40
N ARG A 66 4.38 -21.62 9.65
CA ARG A 66 4.54 -22.92 8.98
C ARG A 66 4.93 -22.81 7.51
N ILE A 67 5.04 -21.60 6.98
CA ILE A 67 5.28 -21.34 5.56
C ILE A 67 6.70 -20.80 5.37
N PRO A 68 7.47 -21.28 4.37
CA PRO A 68 8.77 -20.71 4.04
C PRO A 68 8.65 -19.18 3.80
N ARG A 69 9.55 -18.40 4.37
CA ARG A 69 9.50 -16.92 4.37
C ARG A 69 9.35 -16.33 2.96
N LYS A 70 10.08 -16.87 1.98
CA LYS A 70 9.98 -16.44 0.58
C LYS A 70 8.57 -16.65 0.03
N THR A 71 8.01 -17.83 0.27
CA THR A 71 6.64 -18.18 -0.16
C THR A 71 5.61 -17.28 0.53
N MET A 72 5.79 -17.02 1.83
CA MET A 72 4.91 -16.13 2.58
C MET A 72 4.92 -14.71 2.02
N LEU A 73 6.11 -14.13 1.75
CA LEU A 73 6.21 -12.81 1.12
C LEU A 73 5.53 -12.76 -0.26
N PHE A 74 5.67 -13.83 -1.05
CA PHE A 74 4.99 -13.93 -2.35
C PHE A 74 3.47 -13.98 -2.19
N LEU A 75 2.95 -14.80 -1.26
CA LEU A 75 1.52 -14.89 -0.98
C LEU A 75 0.92 -13.58 -0.47
N LEU A 76 1.67 -12.86 0.38
CA LEU A 76 1.26 -11.54 0.85
C LEU A 76 1.14 -10.54 -0.30
N MET A 77 2.08 -10.54 -1.24
CA MET A 77 2.02 -9.67 -2.41
C MET A 77 0.91 -10.09 -3.39
N ALA A 78 0.64 -11.39 -3.53
CA ALA A 78 -0.49 -11.88 -4.31
C ALA A 78 -1.83 -11.47 -3.69
N LEU A 79 -1.98 -11.61 -2.37
CA LEU A 79 -3.17 -11.15 -1.63
C LEU A 79 -3.35 -9.63 -1.77
N PHE A 80 -2.26 -8.86 -1.66
CA PHE A 80 -2.25 -7.43 -1.85
C PHE A 80 -2.70 -7.04 -3.27
N ALA A 81 -2.18 -7.71 -4.30
CA ALA A 81 -2.58 -7.48 -5.70
C ALA A 81 -4.06 -7.82 -5.93
N LEU A 82 -4.54 -8.93 -5.35
CA LEU A 82 -5.94 -9.32 -5.42
C LEU A 82 -6.86 -8.28 -4.78
N GLY A 83 -6.54 -7.81 -3.58
CA GLY A 83 -7.32 -6.78 -2.90
C GLY A 83 -7.35 -5.45 -3.67
N ASN A 84 -6.25 -5.06 -4.32
CA ASN A 84 -6.23 -3.88 -5.21
C ASN A 84 -7.08 -4.13 -6.48
N ALA A 85 -7.05 -5.32 -7.07
CA ALA A 85 -7.89 -5.66 -8.21
C ALA A 85 -9.38 -5.60 -7.84
N VAL A 86 -9.77 -6.11 -6.67
CA VAL A 86 -11.13 -5.99 -6.14
C VAL A 86 -11.53 -4.52 -5.99
N THR A 87 -10.66 -3.70 -5.42
CA THR A 87 -10.90 -2.25 -5.28
C THR A 87 -11.05 -1.56 -6.64
N ALA A 88 -10.19 -1.90 -7.61
CA ALA A 88 -10.20 -1.29 -8.94
C ALA A 88 -11.43 -1.64 -9.77
N THR A 89 -12.07 -2.78 -9.51
CA THR A 89 -13.29 -3.24 -10.20
C THR A 89 -14.57 -2.91 -9.43
N ALA A 90 -14.47 -2.13 -8.34
CA ALA A 90 -15.60 -1.84 -7.48
C ALA A 90 -16.66 -0.98 -8.17
N SER A 91 -17.88 -1.49 -8.27
CA SER A 91 -19.06 -0.76 -8.77
C SER A 91 -19.90 -0.16 -7.62
N VAL A 92 -19.67 -0.60 -6.38
CA VAL A 92 -20.34 -0.12 -5.17
C VAL A 92 -19.34 0.10 -4.04
N PHE A 93 -19.64 1.02 -3.15
CA PHE A 93 -18.75 1.43 -2.06
C PHE A 93 -18.32 0.26 -1.14
N SER A 94 -19.21 -0.70 -0.86
CA SER A 94 -18.90 -1.85 -0.02
C SER A 94 -17.80 -2.75 -0.60
N VAL A 95 -17.70 -2.85 -1.92
CA VAL A 95 -16.63 -3.62 -2.59
C VAL A 95 -15.27 -2.96 -2.39
N ILE A 96 -15.22 -1.61 -2.35
CA ILE A 96 -14.00 -0.89 -1.97
C ILE A 96 -13.55 -1.29 -0.57
N LEU A 97 -14.48 -1.33 0.41
CA LEU A 97 -14.15 -1.72 1.78
C LEU A 97 -13.60 -3.14 1.87
N ILE A 98 -14.19 -4.09 1.13
CA ILE A 98 -13.69 -5.48 1.06
C ILE A 98 -12.26 -5.49 0.49
N GLY A 99 -12.01 -4.82 -0.62
CA GLY A 99 -10.68 -4.71 -1.22
C GLY A 99 -9.66 -4.10 -0.25
N ARG A 100 -10.07 -3.08 0.51
CA ARG A 100 -9.22 -2.43 1.55
C ARG A 100 -8.87 -3.39 2.68
N VAL A 101 -9.81 -4.19 3.16
CA VAL A 101 -9.54 -5.22 4.18
C VAL A 101 -8.58 -6.29 3.63
N LEU A 102 -8.77 -6.75 2.40
CA LEU A 102 -7.87 -7.74 1.78
C LEU A 102 -6.44 -7.19 1.64
N THR A 103 -6.27 -5.96 1.16
CA THR A 103 -4.94 -5.34 1.02
C THR A 103 -4.26 -5.13 2.37
N SER A 104 -5.04 -4.75 3.40
CA SER A 104 -4.53 -4.44 4.73
C SER A 104 -3.93 -5.66 5.46
N PHE A 105 -4.43 -6.85 5.20
CA PHE A 105 -3.91 -8.09 5.80
C PHE A 105 -2.43 -8.32 5.47
N SER A 106 -1.99 -7.91 4.28
CA SER A 106 -0.60 -8.04 3.87
C SER A 106 0.34 -7.04 4.55
N HIS A 107 -0.17 -5.88 4.98
CA HIS A 107 0.64 -4.73 5.42
C HIS A 107 1.60 -5.08 6.56
N GLY A 108 1.07 -5.37 7.75
CA GLY A 108 1.91 -5.56 8.94
C GLY A 108 2.83 -6.78 8.84
N VAL A 109 2.35 -7.88 8.25
CA VAL A 109 3.15 -9.10 8.08
C VAL A 109 4.26 -8.90 7.06
N PHE A 110 3.99 -8.17 5.95
CA PHE A 110 5.03 -7.86 4.97
C PHE A 110 6.16 -7.03 5.57
N PHE A 111 5.85 -5.99 6.35
CA PHE A 111 6.87 -5.16 7.00
C PHE A 111 7.64 -5.93 8.08
N GLY A 112 6.96 -6.72 8.91
CA GLY A 112 7.59 -7.55 9.93
C GLY A 112 8.51 -8.61 9.32
N LEU A 113 7.97 -9.48 8.45
CA LEU A 113 8.72 -10.56 7.83
C LEU A 113 9.80 -10.05 6.88
N GLY A 114 9.50 -9.01 6.09
CA GLY A 114 10.44 -8.38 5.18
C GLY A 114 11.64 -7.77 5.89
N SER A 115 11.42 -7.16 7.08
CA SER A 115 12.50 -6.64 7.92
C SER A 115 13.44 -7.75 8.40
N VAL A 116 12.88 -8.89 8.82
CA VAL A 116 13.67 -10.06 9.24
C VAL A 116 14.48 -10.62 8.07
N VAL A 117 13.83 -10.85 6.93
CA VAL A 117 14.47 -11.36 5.71
C VAL A 117 15.53 -10.40 5.18
N GLY A 118 15.24 -9.10 5.16
CA GLY A 118 16.19 -8.07 4.75
C GLY A 118 17.42 -8.02 5.63
N ALA A 119 17.24 -8.11 6.96
CA ALA A 119 18.32 -8.15 7.93
C ALA A 119 19.20 -9.41 7.78
N GLU A 120 18.61 -10.56 7.50
CA GLU A 120 19.35 -11.82 7.27
C GLU A 120 20.17 -11.76 5.97
N ILE A 121 19.60 -11.26 4.88
CA ILE A 121 20.29 -11.11 3.59
C ILE A 121 21.49 -10.17 3.71
N ALA A 122 21.38 -9.10 4.50
CA ALA A 122 22.46 -8.13 4.69
C ALA A 122 23.61 -8.63 5.58
N GLY A 123 23.30 -9.57 6.46
CA GLY A 123 24.27 -10.14 7.41
C GLY A 123 24.65 -9.23 8.59
N PRO A 124 25.54 -9.72 9.46
CA PRO A 124 25.99 -8.98 10.64
C PRO A 124 26.58 -7.60 10.27
N GLY A 125 26.27 -6.58 11.08
CA GLY A 125 26.77 -5.21 10.89
C GLY A 125 26.01 -4.37 9.86
N ARG A 126 25.12 -4.96 9.03
CA ARG A 126 24.32 -4.24 8.02
C ARG A 126 22.82 -4.39 8.16
N ARG A 127 22.36 -5.09 9.19
CA ARG A 127 20.93 -5.38 9.42
C ARG A 127 20.06 -4.13 9.45
N ALA A 128 20.46 -3.15 10.27
CA ALA A 128 19.72 -1.89 10.37
C ALA A 128 19.65 -1.12 9.04
N ALA A 129 20.74 -1.09 8.27
CA ALA A 129 20.79 -0.45 6.96
C ALA A 129 19.88 -1.14 5.94
N ALA A 130 19.74 -2.45 5.96
CA ALA A 130 18.85 -3.20 5.09
C ALA A 130 17.37 -2.92 5.41
N VAL A 131 17.02 -2.88 6.69
CA VAL A 131 15.69 -2.53 7.16
C VAL A 131 15.36 -1.08 6.75
N ALA A 132 16.27 -0.14 7.00
CA ALA A 132 16.11 1.25 6.59
C ALA A 132 15.95 1.39 5.06
N PHE A 133 16.70 0.61 4.28
CA PHE A 133 16.55 0.58 2.82
C PHE A 133 15.18 0.07 2.38
N MET A 134 14.64 -0.98 3.00
CA MET A 134 13.29 -1.45 2.74
C MET A 134 12.24 -0.37 3.06
N PHE A 135 12.35 0.30 4.24
CA PHE A 135 11.42 1.36 4.63
C PHE A 135 11.57 2.65 3.82
N SER A 136 12.70 2.85 3.11
CA SER A 136 12.80 3.98 2.16
C SER A 136 11.76 3.89 1.04
N GLY A 137 11.32 2.68 0.67
CA GLY A 137 10.20 2.48 -0.24
C GLY A 137 8.90 3.09 0.29
N LEU A 138 8.57 2.83 1.56
CA LEU A 138 7.41 3.42 2.21
C LEU A 138 7.51 4.96 2.31
N THR A 139 8.70 5.48 2.62
CA THR A 139 8.95 6.93 2.69
C THR A 139 8.74 7.60 1.32
N LEU A 140 9.25 6.98 0.25
CA LEU A 140 9.03 7.45 -1.11
C LEU A 140 7.54 7.40 -1.50
N ALA A 141 6.84 6.34 -1.11
CA ALA A 141 5.40 6.24 -1.35
C ALA A 141 4.61 7.36 -0.65
N ASN A 142 4.99 7.70 0.59
CA ASN A 142 4.39 8.83 1.31
C ASN A 142 4.63 10.15 0.56
N LEU A 143 5.86 10.38 0.11
CA LEU A 143 6.21 11.61 -0.62
C LEU A 143 5.41 11.75 -1.92
N VAL A 144 5.28 10.67 -2.70
CA VAL A 144 4.61 10.67 -4.01
C VAL A 144 3.09 10.56 -3.89
N GLY A 145 2.60 9.75 -2.95
CA GLY A 145 1.17 9.45 -2.76
C GLY A 145 0.43 10.41 -1.83
N SER A 146 1.11 11.39 -1.25
CA SER A 146 0.48 12.33 -0.32
C SER A 146 -0.53 13.26 -1.03
N PRO A 147 -1.58 13.73 -0.32
CA PRO A 147 -2.63 14.57 -0.92
C PRO A 147 -2.12 15.81 -1.65
N TRP A 148 -1.07 16.44 -1.13
CA TRP A 148 -0.48 17.61 -1.77
C TRP A 148 0.24 17.26 -3.09
N ALA A 149 0.94 16.13 -3.16
CA ALA A 149 1.59 15.68 -4.39
C ALA A 149 0.56 15.33 -5.46
N LEU A 150 -0.56 14.69 -5.08
CA LEU A 150 -1.68 14.42 -6.00
C LEU A 150 -2.37 15.73 -6.44
N GLY A 151 -2.47 16.72 -5.58
CA GLY A 151 -2.94 18.07 -5.93
C GLY A 151 -2.07 18.74 -6.99
N TRP A 152 -0.75 18.62 -6.86
CA TRP A 152 0.21 19.11 -7.84
C TRP A 152 0.03 18.44 -9.21
N VAL A 153 -0.05 17.12 -9.24
CA VAL A 153 -0.30 16.35 -10.48
C VAL A 153 -1.60 16.78 -11.15
N LYS A 154 -2.68 16.96 -10.37
CA LYS A 154 -3.98 17.44 -10.90
C LYS A 154 -3.88 18.84 -11.51
N SER A 155 -3.16 19.75 -10.87
CA SER A 155 -2.99 21.11 -11.39
C SER A 155 -2.20 21.12 -12.71
N TRP A 156 -1.23 20.23 -12.87
CA TRP A 156 -0.47 20.07 -14.10
C TRP A 156 -1.29 19.44 -15.23
N VAL A 157 -2.05 18.39 -14.93
CA VAL A 157 -2.91 17.70 -15.90
C VAL A 157 -4.10 18.59 -16.33
N GLY A 158 -4.68 19.32 -15.38
CA GLY A 158 -5.76 20.28 -15.67
C GLY A 158 -5.33 21.53 -16.41
N ALA A 159 -4.05 21.89 -16.36
CA ALA A 159 -3.45 23.00 -17.12
C ALA A 159 -3.09 22.61 -18.56
N SER A 160 -3.35 21.39 -18.99
CA SER A 160 -3.16 20.98 -20.39
C SER A 160 -4.05 21.79 -21.33
N PRO A 161 -3.55 22.29 -22.48
CA PRO A 161 -4.27 23.23 -23.37
C PRO A 161 -5.58 22.70 -23.95
N THR A 162 -5.87 21.40 -23.79
CA THR A 162 -7.09 20.75 -24.24
C THR A 162 -8.32 21.05 -23.38
N ALA A 163 -8.16 21.69 -22.21
CA ALA A 163 -9.28 22.07 -21.33
C ALA A 163 -9.89 23.45 -21.65
N LEU A 164 -9.35 24.16 -22.63
CA LEU A 164 -9.83 25.48 -23.09
C LEU A 164 -10.58 25.37 -24.41
N SER A 165 -11.64 24.59 -24.47
CA SER A 165 -12.65 24.71 -25.53
C SER A 165 -13.89 25.36 -24.91
N PRO A 166 -14.16 26.67 -25.15
CA PRO A 166 -15.41 27.26 -24.83
C PRO A 166 -16.41 26.86 -25.93
N SER A 167 -17.48 26.22 -25.55
CA SER A 167 -18.72 26.14 -26.35
C SER A 167 -19.65 27.25 -25.97
#